data_130ecd96fffa6c0d7ca6a08a0b5953ff
#
_entry.id   130ecd96fffa6c0d7ca6a08a0b5953ff
#
_cell.length_a   1.000
_cell.length_b   1.000
_cell.length_c   1.000
_cell.angle_alpha   90.00
_cell.angle_beta   90.00
_cell.angle_gamma   90.00
#
_symmetry.space_group_name_H-M   'P 1'
#
loop_
_entity.id
_entity.type
_entity.pdbx_description
1 polymer ?
#
loop_
_entity_poly.entity_id
_entity_poly.type
_entity_poly.pdbx_seq_one_letter_code
_entity_poly.pdbx_strand_id
1 'polypeptide(L)'
;TIFKTNLEAAVTIARQLRLRNLGGIIILDFIDMEDQSHKNRVLEALQRCLETDNARTKVCEVSSLGLVEMTRKRTRESLENMLCEPCPTCEGRGRVKTSETVCHEIFREILRHTSQFDFQKILVLAHPEVIEAMLDDESSGVAELESITGSPIRLQAEAMYSQEQFDVVPT
;
A
#
# COMPACT_ATOMS: atom_id res chain seq x y z
N THR A 1 -18.94 -5.20 -28.03
CA THR A 1 -18.24 -5.97 -26.98
C THR A 1 -18.13 -5.13 -25.71
N ILE A 2 -17.52 -3.93 -25.73
CA ILE A 2 -17.33 -3.03 -24.57
C ILE A 2 -18.64 -2.76 -23.81
N PHE A 3 -19.70 -2.33 -24.50
CA PHE A 3 -21.01 -2.05 -23.92
C PHE A 3 -21.58 -3.26 -23.14
N LYS A 4 -21.49 -4.47 -23.73
CA LYS A 4 -21.94 -5.70 -23.07
C LYS A 4 -21.13 -6.00 -21.81
N THR A 5 -19.81 -5.85 -21.87
CA THR A 5 -18.92 -6.01 -20.72
C THR A 5 -19.26 -5.03 -19.61
N ASN A 6 -19.50 -3.76 -19.93
CA ASN A 6 -19.87 -2.75 -18.94
C ASN A 6 -21.25 -3.01 -18.30
N LEU A 7 -22.21 -3.55 -19.05
CA LEU A 7 -23.50 -3.98 -18.49
C LEU A 7 -23.33 -5.15 -17.49
N GLU A 8 -22.52 -6.14 -17.84
CA GLU A 8 -22.21 -7.27 -16.95
C GLU A 8 -21.44 -6.79 -15.70
N ALA A 9 -20.51 -5.86 -15.89
CA ALA A 9 -19.77 -5.22 -14.80
C ALA A 9 -20.72 -4.48 -13.83
N ALA A 10 -21.67 -3.69 -14.32
CA ALA A 10 -22.64 -2.96 -13.49
C ALA A 10 -23.43 -3.89 -12.56
N VAL A 11 -23.92 -5.02 -13.11
CA VAL A 11 -24.63 -6.04 -12.32
C VAL A 11 -23.73 -6.67 -11.27
N THR A 12 -22.50 -7.01 -11.67
CA THR A 12 -21.50 -7.63 -10.79
C THR A 12 -21.08 -6.68 -9.68
N ILE A 13 -20.83 -5.41 -9.98
CA ILE A 13 -20.48 -4.37 -9.00
C ILE A 13 -21.58 -4.26 -7.95
N ALA A 14 -22.83 -4.08 -8.34
CA ALA A 14 -23.94 -3.98 -7.39
C ALA A 14 -24.00 -5.21 -6.46
N ARG A 15 -23.78 -6.41 -7.00
CA ARG A 15 -23.72 -7.65 -6.22
C ARG A 15 -22.55 -7.66 -5.23
N GLN A 16 -21.36 -7.25 -5.67
CA GLN A 16 -20.15 -7.21 -4.83
C GLN A 16 -20.24 -6.17 -3.72
N LEU A 17 -20.83 -5.00 -3.99
CA LEU A 17 -21.07 -3.97 -2.98
C LEU A 17 -21.93 -4.50 -1.82
N ARG A 18 -22.99 -5.27 -2.14
CA ARG A 18 -23.84 -5.91 -1.13
C ARG A 18 -23.13 -7.03 -0.38
N LEU A 19 -22.48 -7.94 -1.12
CA LEU A 19 -21.82 -9.12 -0.54
C LEU A 19 -20.72 -8.70 0.43
N ARG A 20 -19.87 -7.76 0.01
CA ARG A 20 -18.72 -7.30 0.79
C ARG A 20 -19.08 -6.15 1.74
N ASN A 21 -20.31 -5.69 1.72
CA ASN A 21 -20.80 -4.52 2.46
C ASN A 21 -19.87 -3.30 2.33
N LEU A 22 -19.43 -3.01 1.11
CA LEU A 22 -18.62 -1.84 0.82
C LEU A 22 -19.48 -0.58 0.93
N GLY A 23 -18.92 0.51 1.45
CA GLY A 23 -19.66 1.75 1.65
C GLY A 23 -18.72 2.95 1.80
N GLY A 24 -19.31 4.12 1.77
CA GLY A 24 -18.62 5.40 1.70
C GLY A 24 -18.77 5.99 0.30
N ILE A 25 -17.78 6.74 -0.14
CA ILE A 25 -17.66 7.23 -1.52
C ILE A 25 -17.03 6.13 -2.36
N ILE A 26 -17.64 5.81 -3.48
CA ILE A 26 -17.24 4.75 -4.40
C ILE A 26 -17.14 5.38 -5.79
N ILE A 27 -16.02 5.18 -6.44
CA ILE A 27 -15.76 5.60 -7.81
C ILE A 27 -15.69 4.35 -8.68
N LEU A 28 -16.45 4.35 -9.76
CA LEU A 28 -16.49 3.26 -10.74
C LEU A 28 -15.91 3.76 -12.05
N ASP A 29 -14.89 3.05 -12.51
CA ASP A 29 -14.23 3.29 -13.78
C ASP A 29 -14.68 2.20 -14.76
N PHE A 30 -15.61 2.57 -15.65
CA PHE A 30 -16.08 1.69 -16.72
C PHE A 30 -15.17 1.83 -17.93
N ILE A 31 -15.11 0.77 -18.76
CA ILE A 31 -14.39 0.86 -20.03
C ILE A 31 -15.01 1.98 -20.87
N ASP A 32 -14.18 2.82 -21.45
CA ASP A 32 -14.62 3.97 -22.23
C ASP A 32 -15.62 3.59 -23.35
N MET A 33 -16.68 4.37 -23.43
CA MET A 33 -17.73 4.26 -24.45
C MET A 33 -17.90 5.61 -25.14
N GLU A 34 -17.92 5.62 -26.46
CA GLU A 34 -18.15 6.84 -27.24
C GLU A 34 -19.65 7.24 -27.23
N ASP A 35 -20.54 6.26 -27.33
CA ASP A 35 -21.97 6.45 -27.44
C ASP A 35 -22.61 6.80 -26.08
N GLN A 36 -23.20 7.99 -25.99
CA GLN A 36 -23.89 8.47 -24.79
C GLN A 36 -25.09 7.58 -24.41
N SER A 37 -25.77 6.97 -25.40
CA SER A 37 -26.89 6.05 -25.12
C SER A 37 -26.41 4.79 -24.40
N HIS A 38 -25.22 4.30 -24.73
CA HIS A 38 -24.60 3.18 -24.04
C HIS A 38 -24.21 3.54 -22.60
N LYS A 39 -23.64 4.72 -22.39
CA LYS A 39 -23.33 5.22 -21.03
C LYS A 39 -24.57 5.28 -20.16
N ASN A 40 -25.64 5.86 -20.67
CA ASN A 40 -26.91 5.98 -19.94
C ASN A 40 -27.49 4.60 -19.61
N ARG A 41 -27.47 3.65 -20.53
CA ARG A 41 -27.97 2.29 -20.29
C ARG A 41 -27.18 1.51 -19.25
N VAL A 42 -25.84 1.71 -19.20
CA VAL A 42 -25.00 1.11 -18.16
C VAL A 42 -25.34 1.72 -16.80
N LEU A 43 -25.50 3.04 -16.73
CA LEU A 43 -25.90 3.74 -15.52
C LEU A 43 -27.28 3.29 -15.00
N GLU A 44 -28.28 3.19 -15.89
CA GLU A 44 -29.61 2.68 -15.57
C GLU A 44 -29.55 1.23 -15.04
N ALA A 45 -28.73 0.39 -15.68
CA ALA A 45 -28.55 -0.99 -15.22
C ALA A 45 -27.96 -1.06 -13.81
N LEU A 46 -26.96 -0.24 -13.51
CA LEU A 46 -26.37 -0.13 -12.19
C LEU A 46 -27.40 0.34 -11.17
N GLN A 47 -28.13 1.43 -11.45
CA GLN A 47 -29.16 1.99 -10.57
C GLN A 47 -30.24 0.96 -10.26
N ARG A 48 -30.78 0.27 -11.27
CA ARG A 48 -31.79 -0.79 -11.11
C ARG A 48 -31.28 -1.94 -10.23
N CYS A 49 -30.01 -2.35 -10.37
CA CYS A 49 -29.44 -3.39 -9.53
C CYS A 49 -29.24 -2.93 -8.07
N LEU A 50 -29.05 -1.64 -7.85
CA LEU A 50 -28.90 -1.06 -6.51
C LEU A 50 -30.26 -0.83 -5.81
N GLU A 51 -31.38 -0.76 -6.52
CA GLU A 51 -32.72 -0.65 -5.92
C GLU A 51 -33.07 -1.82 -4.99
N THR A 52 -32.47 -2.98 -5.25
CA THR A 52 -32.62 -4.17 -4.39
C THR A 52 -31.70 -4.17 -3.16
N ASP A 53 -30.90 -3.13 -2.98
CA ASP A 53 -30.00 -2.99 -1.83
C ASP A 53 -30.74 -2.34 -0.65
N ASN A 54 -30.61 -2.93 0.54
CA ASN A 54 -31.16 -2.36 1.77
C ASN A 54 -30.38 -1.11 2.26
N ALA A 55 -29.18 -0.89 1.74
CA ALA A 55 -28.38 0.28 2.07
C ALA A 55 -28.83 1.48 1.21
N ARG A 56 -28.83 2.66 1.81
CA ARG A 56 -29.10 3.90 1.06
C ARG A 56 -27.95 4.17 0.11
N THR A 57 -28.25 4.23 -1.18
CA THR A 57 -27.31 4.54 -2.26
C THR A 57 -27.75 5.83 -2.97
N LYS A 58 -26.77 6.58 -3.44
CA LYS A 58 -26.95 7.71 -4.35
C LYS A 58 -25.90 7.59 -5.46
N VAL A 59 -26.34 7.46 -6.69
CA VAL A 59 -25.49 7.38 -7.88
C VAL A 59 -25.57 8.71 -8.61
N CYS A 60 -24.43 9.29 -8.95
CA CYS A 60 -24.32 10.51 -9.76
C CYS A 60 -24.28 10.15 -11.26
N GLU A 61 -24.41 11.17 -12.11
CA GLU A 61 -24.22 11.04 -13.54
C GLU A 61 -22.75 10.72 -13.88
N VAL A 62 -22.52 10.24 -15.09
CA VAL A 62 -21.14 10.00 -15.59
C VAL A 62 -20.40 11.34 -15.67
N SER A 63 -19.26 11.43 -15.00
CA SER A 63 -18.44 12.64 -15.00
C SER A 63 -17.81 12.90 -16.37
N SER A 64 -17.22 14.08 -16.56
CA SER A 64 -16.46 14.43 -17.77
C SER A 64 -15.26 13.52 -18.03
N LEU A 65 -14.78 12.83 -17.01
CA LEU A 65 -13.69 11.85 -17.08
C LEU A 65 -14.17 10.42 -17.38
N GLY A 66 -15.49 10.22 -17.58
CA GLY A 66 -16.06 8.88 -17.79
C GLY A 66 -16.32 8.07 -16.53
N LEU A 67 -16.07 8.64 -15.33
CA LEU A 67 -16.24 7.97 -14.06
C LEU A 67 -17.68 8.10 -13.55
N VAL A 68 -18.16 7.04 -12.86
CA VAL A 68 -19.43 7.08 -12.14
C VAL A 68 -19.15 7.18 -10.64
N GLU A 69 -19.60 8.27 -10.05
CA GLU A 69 -19.48 8.52 -8.62
C GLU A 69 -20.75 8.06 -7.90
N MET A 70 -20.58 7.37 -6.79
CA MET A 70 -21.72 7.00 -5.95
C MET A 70 -21.38 7.02 -4.46
N THR A 71 -22.40 7.14 -3.65
CA THR A 71 -22.29 6.93 -2.20
C THR A 71 -23.16 5.77 -1.78
N ARG A 72 -22.65 4.97 -0.85
CA ARG A 72 -23.41 3.90 -0.21
C ARG A 72 -23.24 3.96 1.30
N LYS A 73 -24.33 4.07 2.05
CA LYS A 73 -24.28 4.12 3.50
C LYS A 73 -23.96 2.73 4.05
N ARG A 74 -22.89 2.62 4.85
CA ARG A 74 -22.58 1.37 5.57
C ARG A 74 -23.66 1.09 6.60
N THR A 75 -24.16 -0.14 6.62
CA THR A 75 -25.12 -0.63 7.62
C THR A 75 -24.47 -1.50 8.69
N ARG A 76 -23.31 -2.07 8.38
CA ARG A 76 -22.45 -2.88 9.26
C ARG A 76 -21.01 -2.80 8.75
N GLU A 77 -20.07 -3.43 9.43
CA GLU A 77 -18.68 -3.53 8.99
C GLU A 77 -18.55 -4.25 7.65
N SER A 78 -17.50 -3.92 6.90
CA SER A 78 -17.18 -4.61 5.64
C SER A 78 -16.73 -6.05 5.91
N LEU A 79 -16.95 -6.92 4.94
CA LEU A 79 -16.51 -8.31 5.02
C LEU A 79 -14.99 -8.41 5.22
N GLU A 80 -14.23 -7.49 4.63
CA GLU A 80 -12.78 -7.41 4.80
C GLU A 80 -12.39 -7.16 6.26
N ASN A 81 -12.99 -6.16 6.91
CA ASN A 81 -12.71 -5.88 8.32
C ASN A 81 -13.10 -7.02 9.27
N MET A 82 -14.07 -7.84 8.86
CA MET A 82 -14.52 -8.99 9.67
C MET A 82 -13.64 -10.22 9.50
N LEU A 83 -12.98 -10.39 8.36
CA LEU A 83 -12.24 -11.61 8.00
C LEU A 83 -10.74 -11.42 7.90
N CYS A 84 -10.26 -10.18 7.81
CA CYS A 84 -8.85 -9.88 7.59
C CYS A 84 -8.28 -8.99 8.69
N GLU A 85 -7.01 -9.19 8.95
CA GLU A 85 -6.20 -8.32 9.79
C GLU A 85 -5.17 -7.58 8.92
N PRO A 86 -4.68 -6.41 9.33
CA PRO A 86 -3.58 -5.76 8.63
C PRO A 86 -2.39 -6.69 8.48
N CYS A 87 -1.76 -6.70 7.31
CA CYS A 87 -0.58 -7.50 7.08
C CYS A 87 0.55 -7.07 8.04
N PRO A 88 1.12 -7.98 8.87
CA PRO A 88 2.15 -7.61 9.84
C PRO A 88 3.45 -7.10 9.19
N THR A 89 3.72 -7.48 7.94
CA THR A 89 4.93 -7.05 7.23
C THR A 89 4.83 -5.62 6.70
N CYS A 90 3.71 -5.24 6.10
CA CYS A 90 3.54 -3.91 5.49
C CYS A 90 2.52 -3.01 6.20
N GLU A 91 1.89 -3.49 7.28
CA GLU A 91 0.90 -2.75 8.07
C GLU A 91 -0.25 -2.15 7.21
N GLY A 92 -0.59 -2.83 6.13
CA GLY A 92 -1.63 -2.39 5.20
C GLY A 92 -1.16 -1.46 4.07
N ARG A 93 0.14 -1.14 3.99
CA ARG A 93 0.71 -0.27 2.92
C ARG A 93 0.75 -0.95 1.55
N GLY A 94 0.65 -2.29 1.49
CA GLY A 94 0.68 -3.09 0.25
C GLY A 94 2.06 -3.28 -0.36
N ARG A 95 3.10 -2.67 0.19
CA ARG A 95 4.51 -2.79 -0.24
C ARG A 95 5.45 -2.53 0.93
N VAL A 96 6.65 -3.09 0.87
CA VAL A 96 7.76 -2.85 1.79
C VAL A 96 8.92 -2.21 1.05
N LYS A 97 9.81 -1.55 1.77
CA LYS A 97 11.04 -1.00 1.21
C LYS A 97 11.97 -2.13 0.77
N THR A 98 12.75 -1.88 -0.27
CA THR A 98 13.83 -2.81 -0.68
C THR A 98 14.95 -2.82 0.34
N SER A 99 15.72 -3.90 0.40
CA SER A 99 16.90 -4.00 1.29
C SER A 99 17.90 -2.87 1.04
N GLU A 100 18.12 -2.49 -0.22
CA GLU A 100 18.96 -1.34 -0.62
C GLU A 100 18.45 -0.02 -0.01
N THR A 101 17.13 0.23 -0.09
CA THR A 101 16.52 1.43 0.52
C THR A 101 16.76 1.47 2.03
N VAL A 102 16.63 0.31 2.70
CA VAL A 102 16.86 0.21 4.14
C VAL A 102 18.35 0.40 4.47
N CYS A 103 19.27 -0.11 3.68
CA CYS A 103 20.71 0.15 3.83
C CYS A 103 21.00 1.65 3.83
N HIS A 104 20.45 2.39 2.87
CA HIS A 104 20.62 3.84 2.82
C HIS A 104 19.95 4.58 3.99
N GLU A 105 18.89 4.05 4.57
CA GLU A 105 18.32 4.60 5.80
C GLU A 105 19.24 4.38 7.00
N ILE A 106 19.79 3.18 7.12
CA ILE A 106 20.79 2.87 8.15
C ILE A 106 22.02 3.80 8.01
N PHE A 107 22.52 4.02 6.81
CA PHE A 107 23.63 4.93 6.57
C PHE A 107 23.35 6.36 7.05
N ARG A 108 22.16 6.87 6.74
CA ARG A 108 21.75 8.19 7.21
C ARG A 108 21.60 8.25 8.73
N GLU A 109 21.13 7.18 9.35
CA GLU A 109 20.99 7.12 10.81
C GLU A 109 22.36 7.08 11.49
N ILE A 110 23.32 6.32 10.96
CA ILE A 110 24.72 6.31 11.45
C ILE A 110 25.31 7.73 11.38
N LEU A 111 25.20 8.41 10.23
CA LEU A 111 25.68 9.78 10.06
C LEU A 111 25.02 10.77 11.02
N ARG A 112 23.74 10.60 11.31
CA ARG A 112 23.00 11.44 12.25
C ARG A 112 23.53 11.26 13.68
N HIS A 113 23.77 10.03 14.09
CA HIS A 113 24.32 9.74 15.43
C HIS A 113 25.74 10.28 15.59
N THR A 114 26.60 10.06 14.60
CA THR A 114 28.00 10.52 14.64
C THR A 114 28.14 12.05 14.62
N SER A 115 27.15 12.78 14.09
CA SER A 115 27.13 14.24 14.16
C SER A 115 26.81 14.79 15.54
N GLN A 116 26.28 13.98 16.45
CA GLN A 116 25.85 14.42 17.79
C GLN A 116 26.78 13.94 18.91
N PHE A 117 27.45 12.80 18.71
CA PHE A 117 28.26 12.15 19.76
C PHE A 117 29.46 11.42 19.11
N ASP A 118 30.56 11.33 19.84
CA ASP A 118 31.70 10.49 19.48
C ASP A 118 31.49 9.07 20.01
N PHE A 119 31.62 8.07 19.15
CA PHE A 119 31.47 6.65 19.50
C PHE A 119 32.74 5.87 19.21
N GLN A 120 33.01 4.82 19.99
CA GLN A 120 34.12 3.92 19.75
C GLN A 120 33.78 2.80 18.76
N LYS A 121 32.50 2.40 18.72
CA LYS A 121 31.98 1.35 17.82
C LYS A 121 30.51 1.60 17.54
N ILE A 122 30.04 1.13 16.40
CA ILE A 122 28.63 1.16 16.01
C ILE A 122 28.18 -0.28 15.75
N LEU A 123 27.11 -0.70 16.40
CA LEU A 123 26.44 -1.98 16.12
C LEU A 123 25.15 -1.70 15.35
N VAL A 124 25.01 -2.34 14.20
CA VAL A 124 23.79 -2.32 13.38
C VAL A 124 23.10 -3.67 13.51
N LEU A 125 21.84 -3.67 13.93
CA LEU A 125 20.96 -4.83 13.94
C LEU A 125 19.92 -4.62 12.84
N ALA A 126 19.78 -5.58 11.93
CA ALA A 126 18.78 -5.52 10.86
C ALA A 126 18.38 -6.93 10.38
N HIS A 127 17.32 -6.97 9.55
CA HIS A 127 16.91 -8.22 8.92
C HIS A 127 18.05 -8.86 8.12
N PRO A 128 18.15 -10.21 8.08
CA PRO A 128 19.25 -10.92 7.38
C PRO A 128 19.48 -10.45 5.94
N GLU A 129 18.42 -10.25 5.14
CA GLU A 129 18.52 -9.77 3.75
C GLU A 129 19.13 -8.36 3.64
N VAL A 130 18.90 -7.50 4.63
CA VAL A 130 19.49 -6.16 4.68
C VAL A 130 20.96 -6.25 5.03
N ILE A 131 21.32 -7.11 5.99
CA ILE A 131 22.73 -7.34 6.36
C ILE A 131 23.52 -7.95 5.17
N GLU A 132 22.93 -8.89 4.44
CA GLU A 132 23.52 -9.47 3.23
C GLU A 132 23.76 -8.37 2.17
N ALA A 133 22.76 -7.53 1.89
CA ALA A 133 22.89 -6.40 0.98
C ALA A 133 24.01 -5.41 1.41
N MET A 134 24.15 -5.15 2.71
CA MET A 134 25.21 -4.28 3.25
C MET A 134 26.61 -4.91 3.11
N LEU A 135 26.72 -6.24 3.16
CA LEU A 135 27.99 -6.94 3.02
C LEU A 135 28.44 -7.10 1.55
N ASP A 136 27.47 -7.23 0.64
CA ASP A 136 27.72 -7.47 -0.78
C ASP A 136 27.60 -6.17 -1.59
N ASP A 137 26.40 -5.78 -1.95
CA ASP A 137 26.13 -4.70 -2.90
C ASP A 137 26.52 -3.32 -2.36
N GLU A 138 26.31 -3.08 -1.06
CA GLU A 138 26.55 -1.81 -0.37
C GLU A 138 27.84 -1.80 0.48
N SER A 139 28.71 -2.78 0.30
CA SER A 139 29.94 -2.91 1.08
C SER A 139 30.91 -1.71 0.96
N SER A 140 30.93 -1.07 -0.19
CA SER A 140 31.67 0.17 -0.41
C SER A 140 31.13 1.33 0.43
N GLY A 141 29.81 1.44 0.58
CA GLY A 141 29.15 2.44 1.42
C GLY A 141 29.43 2.26 2.91
N VAL A 142 29.48 1.00 3.37
CA VAL A 142 29.87 0.68 4.75
C VAL A 142 31.33 1.09 5.02
N ALA A 143 32.25 0.77 4.11
CA ALA A 143 33.68 1.13 4.24
C ALA A 143 33.86 2.67 4.22
N GLU A 144 33.14 3.39 3.38
CA GLU A 144 33.14 4.85 3.35
C GLU A 144 32.65 5.45 4.67
N LEU A 145 31.54 4.91 5.22
CA LEU A 145 31.03 5.32 6.53
C LEU A 145 32.02 5.10 7.67
N GLU A 146 32.70 3.95 7.71
CA GLU A 146 33.75 3.69 8.69
C GLU A 146 34.90 4.70 8.56
N SER A 147 35.25 5.08 7.35
CA SER A 147 36.26 6.11 7.09
C SER A 147 35.82 7.51 7.56
N ILE A 148 34.59 7.87 7.32
CA ILE A 148 34.01 9.19 7.71
C ILE A 148 33.84 9.26 9.23
N THR A 149 33.30 8.22 9.85
CA THR A 149 32.99 8.20 11.28
C THR A 149 34.20 7.92 12.17
N GLY A 150 35.24 7.34 11.60
CA GLY A 150 36.44 6.87 12.34
C GLY A 150 36.15 5.70 13.28
N SER A 151 34.97 5.11 13.21
CA SER A 151 34.50 4.05 14.11
C SER A 151 34.13 2.79 13.31
N PRO A 152 34.55 1.60 13.78
CA PRO A 152 34.17 0.35 13.11
C PRO A 152 32.70 0.07 13.23
N ILE A 153 32.08 -0.37 12.13
CA ILE A 153 30.67 -0.75 12.06
C ILE A 153 30.55 -2.27 12.11
N ARG A 154 29.87 -2.77 13.14
CA ARG A 154 29.58 -4.19 13.28
C ARG A 154 28.15 -4.47 12.82
N LEU A 155 28.00 -5.37 11.86
CA LEU A 155 26.71 -5.80 11.31
C LEU A 155 26.27 -7.11 12.00
N GLN A 156 25.03 -7.18 12.43
CA GLN A 156 24.46 -8.37 13.04
C GLN A 156 23.04 -8.60 12.52
N ALA A 157 22.81 -9.78 11.97
CA ALA A 157 21.50 -10.20 11.51
C ALA A 157 20.56 -10.54 12.67
N GLU A 158 19.33 -10.01 12.65
CA GLU A 158 18.26 -10.32 13.59
C GLU A 158 17.04 -10.88 12.84
N ALA A 159 16.85 -12.19 12.91
CA ALA A 159 15.83 -12.90 12.14
C ALA A 159 14.37 -12.56 12.56
N MET A 160 14.20 -11.98 13.74
CA MET A 160 12.88 -11.57 14.22
C MET A 160 12.46 -10.19 13.73
N TYR A 161 13.37 -9.43 13.14
CA TYR A 161 13.05 -8.12 12.58
C TYR A 161 12.29 -8.23 11.26
N SER A 162 11.38 -7.30 11.01
CA SER A 162 10.83 -7.12 9.67
C SER A 162 11.91 -6.52 8.75
N GLN A 163 11.72 -6.64 7.44
CA GLN A 163 12.68 -6.12 6.45
C GLN A 163 13.02 -4.62 6.63
N GLU A 164 12.07 -3.84 7.14
CA GLU A 164 12.25 -2.40 7.35
C GLU A 164 12.73 -2.03 8.77
N GLN A 165 12.80 -3.01 9.65
CA GLN A 165 13.21 -2.77 11.02
C GLN A 165 14.72 -2.88 11.17
N PHE A 166 15.32 -1.88 11.81
CA PHE A 166 16.73 -1.87 12.16
C PHE A 166 16.96 -1.04 13.41
N ASP A 167 18.07 -1.32 14.08
CA ASP A 167 18.59 -0.53 15.19
C ASP A 167 20.04 -0.18 14.95
N VAL A 168 20.41 1.06 15.23
CA VAL A 168 21.79 1.55 15.24
C VAL A 168 22.17 1.85 16.70
N VAL A 169 23.02 1.01 17.26
CA VAL A 169 23.42 1.09 18.66
C VAL A 169 24.86 1.56 18.75
N PRO A 170 25.09 2.81 19.15
CA PRO A 170 26.42 3.32 19.44
C PRO A 170 26.93 2.72 20.76
N THR A 171 28.19 2.24 20.76
CA THR A 171 28.84 1.59 21.92
C THR A 171 30.24 2.14 22.17
#